data_6e10a66f83050d24fe7a780ccd0d9fd3
#
_entry.id   6e10a66f83050d24fe7a780ccd0d9fd3
#
_cell.length_a   1.000
_cell.length_b   1.000
_cell.length_c   1.000
_cell.angle_alpha   90.00
_cell.angle_beta   90.00
_cell.angle_gamma   90.00
#
_symmetry.space_group_name_H-M   'P 1'
#
loop_
_entity.id
_entity.type
_entity.pdbx_description
1 polymer ?
#
loop_
_entity_poly.entity_id
_entity_poly.type
_entity_poly.pdbx_seq_one_letter_code
_entity_poly.pdbx_strand_id
1 'polypeptide(L)'
;MKDKRKGAGGRKSPVLYIVMLSVWSLLCAAIWYYFVPAFITPPFAAGTGGNLALRIFAVVLLVLNALFISYFWLNGVKDFLYVMWYTFSRRKLEAKYRKVLETDVRSVSDKVLMLYCTCNDFDGESLRRSMRQTYAHAETVILDDSSQPEYKEKVDAFARETGVRVVRRADRKGFKAGNINHFLQSEEVRRSDYGYVVILDSDEIIPPDFIVSCLRYFYAYENVGIVQANHVATRNRNFFMKLFHIGVNSHWPTYQTMKHNYGFSSMLGHGAMIRRECYEQAGGFPDLVAEDLCLSIEMR
;
A
#
# COMPACT_ATOMS: atom_id res chain seq x y z
N MET A 1 -37.35 -11.74 1.37
CA MET A 1 -37.27 -10.97 0.10
C MET A 1 -35.78 -10.66 -0.13
N LYS A 2 -35.08 -11.41 -1.00
CA LYS A 2 -33.68 -11.16 -1.36
C LYS A 2 -33.66 -10.00 -2.36
N ASP A 3 -33.39 -8.81 -1.88
CA ASP A 3 -33.18 -7.65 -2.73
C ASP A 3 -31.87 -7.80 -3.51
N LYS A 4 -31.98 -7.95 -4.81
CA LYS A 4 -30.83 -8.01 -5.71
C LYS A 4 -30.29 -6.58 -5.86
N ARG A 5 -29.53 -6.11 -4.88
CA ARG A 5 -28.72 -4.91 -5.05
C ARG A 5 -27.60 -5.22 -6.04
N LYS A 6 -27.78 -4.83 -7.28
CA LYS A 6 -26.73 -4.84 -8.29
C LYS A 6 -25.66 -3.86 -7.85
N GLY A 7 -24.60 -4.39 -7.24
CA GLY A 7 -23.40 -3.62 -6.96
C GLY A 7 -22.92 -2.99 -8.26
N ALA A 8 -22.74 -1.67 -8.28
CA ALA A 8 -22.15 -0.91 -9.38
C ALA A 8 -20.64 -1.17 -9.58
N GLY A 9 -20.11 -2.21 -8.96
CA GLY A 9 -18.80 -2.76 -9.21
C GLY A 9 -18.85 -3.77 -10.35
N GLY A 10 -19.04 -3.29 -11.58
CA GLY A 10 -18.86 -4.12 -12.76
C GLY A 10 -17.49 -4.79 -12.70
N ARG A 11 -17.45 -6.13 -12.88
CA ARG A 11 -16.23 -6.93 -12.92
C ARG A 11 -15.22 -6.20 -13.80
N LYS A 12 -14.12 -5.73 -13.24
CA LYS A 12 -13.10 -4.97 -13.97
C LYS A 12 -12.62 -5.85 -15.13
N SER A 13 -12.70 -5.32 -16.36
CA SER A 13 -12.28 -6.08 -17.52
C SER A 13 -10.76 -6.24 -17.49
N PRO A 14 -10.22 -7.47 -17.46
CA PRO A 14 -8.78 -7.69 -17.47
C PRO A 14 -8.14 -7.46 -18.85
N VAL A 15 -8.91 -7.13 -19.87
CA VAL A 15 -8.47 -7.06 -21.27
C VAL A 15 -7.26 -6.13 -21.43
N LEU A 16 -7.33 -4.91 -20.89
CA LEU A 16 -6.21 -3.96 -20.99
C LEU A 16 -4.95 -4.51 -20.32
N TYR A 17 -5.10 -5.14 -19.16
CA TYR A 17 -3.99 -5.74 -18.44
C TYR A 17 -3.37 -6.91 -19.24
N ILE A 18 -4.20 -7.77 -19.84
CA ILE A 18 -3.75 -8.86 -20.71
C ILE A 18 -3.02 -8.31 -21.93
N VAL A 19 -3.57 -7.28 -22.61
CA VAL A 19 -2.93 -6.62 -23.75
C VAL A 19 -1.56 -6.06 -23.36
N MET A 20 -1.47 -5.38 -22.23
CA MET A 20 -0.20 -4.83 -21.74
C MET A 20 0.83 -5.94 -21.44
N LEU A 21 0.44 -7.04 -20.81
CA LEU A 21 1.31 -8.19 -20.56
C LEU A 21 1.75 -8.85 -21.87
N SER A 22 0.86 -8.97 -22.86
CA SER A 22 1.18 -9.53 -24.16
C SER A 22 2.19 -8.67 -24.91
N VAL A 23 2.00 -7.36 -24.96
CA VAL A 23 2.97 -6.41 -25.56
C VAL A 23 4.31 -6.50 -24.84
N TRP A 24 4.30 -6.52 -23.52
CA TRP A 24 5.50 -6.69 -22.70
C TRP A 24 6.24 -7.99 -23.04
N SER A 25 5.54 -9.13 -23.09
CA SER A 25 6.12 -10.43 -23.40
C SER A 25 6.74 -10.47 -24.82
N LEU A 26 6.07 -9.84 -25.80
CA LEU A 26 6.59 -9.75 -27.17
C LEU A 26 7.86 -8.90 -27.25
N LEU A 27 7.92 -7.78 -26.54
CA LEU A 27 9.12 -6.96 -26.44
C LEU A 27 10.26 -7.70 -25.76
N CYS A 28 9.97 -8.51 -24.72
CA CYS A 28 10.95 -9.40 -24.11
C CYS A 28 11.54 -10.37 -25.14
N ALA A 29 10.68 -11.09 -25.83
CA ALA A 29 11.09 -12.08 -26.82
C ALA A 29 11.94 -11.45 -27.94
N ALA A 30 11.56 -10.25 -28.41
CA ALA A 30 12.32 -9.51 -29.42
C ALA A 30 13.71 -9.11 -28.92
N ILE A 31 13.82 -8.57 -27.69
CA ILE A 31 15.11 -8.20 -27.08
C ILE A 31 16.02 -9.43 -26.99
N TRP A 32 15.52 -10.55 -26.49
CA TRP A 32 16.30 -11.79 -26.39
C TRP A 32 16.68 -12.35 -27.74
N TYR A 33 15.78 -12.31 -28.73
CA TYR A 33 16.05 -12.76 -30.10
C TYR A 33 17.24 -12.03 -30.74
N TYR A 34 17.38 -10.72 -30.53
CA TYR A 34 18.49 -9.93 -31.03
C TYR A 34 19.73 -10.01 -30.12
N PHE A 35 19.56 -10.10 -28.83
CA PHE A 35 20.64 -10.09 -27.85
C PHE A 35 21.50 -11.38 -27.92
N VAL A 36 20.86 -12.53 -27.98
CA VAL A 36 21.57 -13.85 -27.99
C VAL A 36 22.56 -13.95 -29.13
N PRO A 37 22.21 -13.72 -30.40
CA PRO A 37 23.15 -13.80 -31.52
C PRO A 37 24.25 -12.71 -31.43
N ALA A 38 23.91 -11.51 -30.97
CA ALA A 38 24.84 -10.39 -30.96
C ALA A 38 25.92 -10.49 -29.88
N PHE A 39 25.58 -11.02 -28.69
CA PHE A 39 26.46 -10.94 -27.52
C PHE A 39 26.84 -12.28 -26.90
N ILE A 40 26.03 -13.32 -27.06
CA ILE A 40 26.29 -14.63 -26.44
C ILE A 40 27.01 -15.58 -27.38
N THR A 41 26.65 -15.59 -28.66
CA THR A 41 27.25 -16.53 -29.63
C THR A 41 28.68 -16.18 -30.06
N PRO A 42 29.10 -14.90 -30.26
CA PRO A 42 30.43 -14.57 -30.75
C PRO A 42 31.58 -15.13 -29.89
N PRO A 43 31.55 -15.18 -28.58
CA PRO A 43 32.59 -15.76 -27.75
C PRO A 43 32.86 -17.25 -28.01
N PHE A 44 31.93 -17.95 -28.65
CA PHE A 44 32.05 -19.37 -28.99
C PHE A 44 32.34 -19.58 -30.47
N ALA A 45 32.41 -18.52 -31.29
CA ALA A 45 32.74 -18.68 -32.73
C ALA A 45 34.12 -19.28 -32.93
N ALA A 46 34.26 -20.14 -33.92
CA ALA A 46 35.51 -20.77 -34.26
C ALA A 46 36.58 -19.70 -34.62
N GLY A 47 37.79 -19.82 -34.04
CA GLY A 47 38.90 -18.89 -34.30
C GLY A 47 39.25 -17.87 -33.20
N THR A 48 38.45 -17.73 -32.17
CA THR A 48 38.84 -16.92 -30.99
C THR A 48 39.77 -17.71 -30.10
N GLY A 49 41.11 -17.52 -30.27
CA GLY A 49 42.13 -18.08 -29.38
C GLY A 49 41.98 -17.57 -27.96
N GLY A 50 42.25 -18.39 -26.96
CA GLY A 50 42.23 -17.96 -25.56
C GLY A 50 41.96 -19.09 -24.57
N ASN A 51 42.17 -18.81 -23.29
CA ASN A 51 41.90 -19.75 -22.20
C ASN A 51 40.41 -20.07 -22.13
N LEU A 52 40.06 -21.34 -22.24
CA LEU A 52 38.68 -21.84 -22.18
C LEU A 52 37.95 -21.41 -20.93
N ALA A 53 38.63 -21.41 -19.78
CA ALA A 53 38.04 -20.98 -18.50
C ALA A 53 37.62 -19.49 -18.51
N LEU A 54 38.45 -18.61 -19.09
CA LEU A 54 38.11 -17.19 -19.24
C LEU A 54 36.91 -16.99 -20.19
N ARG A 55 36.82 -17.77 -21.23
CA ARG A 55 35.67 -17.71 -22.18
C ARG A 55 34.37 -18.14 -21.50
N ILE A 56 34.39 -19.25 -20.75
CA ILE A 56 33.23 -19.71 -19.98
C ILE A 56 32.83 -18.62 -18.96
N PHE A 57 33.79 -18.07 -18.21
CA PHE A 57 33.54 -17.03 -17.25
C PHE A 57 32.91 -15.77 -17.92
N ALA A 58 33.45 -15.32 -19.04
CA ALA A 58 32.90 -14.17 -19.78
C ALA A 58 31.46 -14.42 -20.24
N VAL A 59 31.14 -15.62 -20.72
CA VAL A 59 29.77 -15.97 -21.14
C VAL A 59 28.83 -16.03 -19.97
N VAL A 60 29.23 -16.59 -18.83
CA VAL A 60 28.43 -16.57 -17.60
C VAL A 60 28.10 -15.13 -17.18
N LEU A 61 29.10 -14.24 -17.18
CA LEU A 61 28.89 -12.82 -16.88
C LEU A 61 27.96 -12.15 -17.89
N LEU A 62 28.10 -12.42 -19.17
CA LEU A 62 27.22 -11.88 -20.22
C LEU A 62 25.77 -12.36 -20.04
N VAL A 63 25.56 -13.65 -19.75
CA VAL A 63 24.22 -14.19 -19.48
C VAL A 63 23.60 -13.55 -18.25
N LEU A 64 24.34 -13.45 -17.14
CA LEU A 64 23.86 -12.77 -15.93
C LEU A 64 23.52 -11.31 -16.23
N ASN A 65 24.38 -10.58 -16.93
CA ASN A 65 24.14 -9.19 -17.31
C ASN A 65 22.89 -9.07 -18.20
N ALA A 66 22.72 -9.98 -19.17
CA ALA A 66 21.54 -10.03 -20.01
C ALA A 66 20.25 -10.24 -19.21
N LEU A 67 20.26 -11.13 -18.22
CA LEU A 67 19.13 -11.36 -17.33
C LEU A 67 18.79 -10.08 -16.53
N PHE A 68 19.78 -9.44 -15.93
CA PHE A 68 19.59 -8.19 -15.19
C PHE A 68 19.07 -7.07 -16.07
N ILE A 69 19.69 -6.82 -17.22
CA ILE A 69 19.26 -5.78 -18.16
C ILE A 69 17.84 -6.06 -18.65
N SER A 70 17.53 -7.32 -19.03
CA SER A 70 16.18 -7.69 -19.42
C SER A 70 15.18 -7.40 -18.32
N TYR A 71 15.46 -7.80 -17.08
CA TYR A 71 14.58 -7.52 -15.94
C TYR A 71 14.30 -6.02 -15.76
N PHE A 72 15.34 -5.18 -15.81
CA PHE A 72 15.17 -3.72 -15.66
C PHE A 72 14.43 -3.10 -16.83
N TRP A 73 14.77 -3.46 -18.06
CA TRP A 73 14.08 -2.97 -19.26
C TRP A 73 12.62 -3.36 -19.29
N LEU A 74 12.31 -4.59 -18.92
CA LEU A 74 10.94 -5.10 -18.91
C LEU A 74 10.07 -4.38 -17.86
N ASN A 75 10.61 -4.14 -16.68
CA ASN A 75 9.92 -3.33 -15.70
C ASN A 75 9.80 -1.86 -16.14
N GLY A 76 10.85 -1.30 -16.74
CA GLY A 76 10.84 0.07 -17.27
C GLY A 76 9.79 0.27 -18.37
N VAL A 77 9.65 -0.67 -19.29
CA VAL A 77 8.59 -0.63 -20.33
C VAL A 77 7.20 -0.70 -19.70
N LYS A 78 7.00 -1.59 -18.73
CA LYS A 78 5.74 -1.68 -17.98
C LYS A 78 5.41 -0.36 -17.28
N ASP A 79 6.36 0.23 -16.59
CA ASP A 79 6.18 1.48 -15.86
C ASP A 79 5.92 2.65 -16.82
N PHE A 80 6.63 2.68 -17.97
CA PHE A 80 6.37 3.63 -19.04
C PHE A 80 4.92 3.53 -19.57
N LEU A 81 4.43 2.31 -19.80
CA LEU A 81 3.04 2.07 -20.23
C LEU A 81 2.04 2.56 -19.17
N TYR A 82 2.34 2.39 -17.88
CA TYR A 82 1.49 2.91 -16.81
C TYR A 82 1.47 4.44 -16.77
N VAL A 83 2.61 5.08 -16.96
CA VAL A 83 2.71 6.55 -17.06
C VAL A 83 1.93 7.07 -18.26
N MET A 84 2.09 6.44 -19.42
CA MET A 84 1.34 6.77 -20.65
C MET A 84 -0.17 6.67 -20.41
N TRP A 85 -0.62 5.53 -19.87
CA TRP A 85 -2.03 5.34 -19.56
C TRP A 85 -2.56 6.39 -18.58
N TYR A 86 -1.84 6.67 -17.50
CA TYR A 86 -2.21 7.70 -16.54
C TYR A 86 -2.34 9.07 -17.22
N THR A 87 -1.37 9.45 -18.03
CA THR A 87 -1.35 10.74 -18.73
C THR A 87 -2.57 10.92 -19.62
N PHE A 88 -2.91 9.90 -20.42
CA PHE A 88 -4.07 9.96 -21.31
C PHE A 88 -5.41 9.81 -20.57
N SER A 89 -5.42 9.09 -19.44
CA SER A 89 -6.65 8.86 -18.65
C SER A 89 -6.88 9.90 -17.57
N ARG A 90 -5.94 10.81 -17.33
CA ARG A 90 -5.94 11.75 -16.19
C ARG A 90 -7.26 12.51 -16.06
N ARG A 91 -7.79 13.07 -17.13
CA ARG A 91 -9.07 13.82 -17.09
C ARG A 91 -10.27 12.96 -16.64
N LYS A 92 -10.32 11.69 -17.08
CA LYS A 92 -11.37 10.75 -16.65
C LYS A 92 -11.22 10.38 -15.17
N LEU A 93 -9.99 10.21 -14.71
CA LEU A 93 -9.69 9.92 -13.31
C LEU A 93 -10.03 11.09 -12.39
N GLU A 94 -9.69 12.31 -12.81
CA GLU A 94 -10.03 13.54 -12.08
C GLU A 94 -11.57 13.74 -12.01
N ALA A 95 -12.30 13.46 -13.08
CA ALA A 95 -13.77 13.53 -13.08
C ALA A 95 -14.39 12.50 -12.13
N LYS A 96 -13.86 11.27 -12.12
CA LYS A 96 -14.29 10.20 -11.18
C LYS A 96 -14.00 10.58 -9.73
N TYR A 97 -12.82 11.15 -9.46
CA TYR A 97 -12.44 11.65 -8.14
C TYR A 97 -13.32 12.80 -7.68
N ARG A 98 -13.63 13.75 -8.57
CA ARG A 98 -14.53 14.87 -8.28
C ARG A 98 -15.90 14.39 -7.81
N LYS A 99 -16.46 13.37 -8.46
CA LYS A 99 -17.74 12.75 -8.04
C LYS A 99 -17.67 12.25 -6.59
N VAL A 100 -16.54 11.66 -6.19
CA VAL A 100 -16.35 11.24 -4.78
C VAL A 100 -16.28 12.44 -3.84
N LEU A 101 -15.59 13.52 -4.23
CA LEU A 101 -15.50 14.75 -3.41
C LEU A 101 -16.87 15.43 -3.23
N GLU A 102 -17.79 15.25 -4.17
CA GLU A 102 -19.17 15.78 -4.09
C GLU A 102 -20.06 14.95 -3.15
N THR A 103 -19.62 13.76 -2.72
CA THR A 103 -20.39 12.94 -1.78
C THR A 103 -20.47 13.64 -0.42
N ASP A 104 -21.71 13.94 0.00
CA ASP A 104 -21.95 14.60 1.28
C ASP A 104 -21.84 13.60 2.44
N VAL A 105 -20.94 13.88 3.36
CA VAL A 105 -20.71 13.09 4.57
C VAL A 105 -20.88 13.91 5.85
N ARG A 106 -21.47 15.12 5.76
CA ARG A 106 -21.65 16.01 6.94
C ARG A 106 -22.61 15.46 7.99
N SER A 107 -23.59 14.66 7.56
CA SER A 107 -24.54 13.99 8.44
C SER A 107 -24.07 12.61 8.94
N VAL A 108 -22.90 12.16 8.53
CA VAL A 108 -22.35 10.87 8.95
C VAL A 108 -21.83 10.99 10.37
N SER A 109 -22.24 10.05 11.21
CA SER A 109 -21.86 9.96 12.63
C SER A 109 -21.23 8.62 13.01
N ASP A 110 -20.81 7.83 11.99
CA ASP A 110 -20.11 6.56 12.24
C ASP A 110 -18.84 6.80 13.05
N LYS A 111 -18.65 6.04 14.10
CA LYS A 111 -17.43 6.13 14.91
C LYS A 111 -16.24 5.52 14.17
N VAL A 112 -15.12 6.20 14.25
CA VAL A 112 -13.86 5.81 13.61
C VAL A 112 -12.79 5.63 14.67
N LEU A 113 -12.18 4.44 14.71
CA LEU A 113 -10.99 4.16 15.53
C LEU A 113 -9.73 4.47 14.73
N MET A 114 -8.87 5.33 15.27
CA MET A 114 -7.51 5.56 14.75
C MET A 114 -6.52 4.76 15.60
N LEU A 115 -5.95 3.73 15.03
CA LEU A 115 -4.97 2.86 15.67
C LEU A 115 -3.56 3.31 15.29
N TYR A 116 -2.85 3.86 16.24
CA TYR A 116 -1.46 4.26 16.10
C TYR A 116 -0.55 3.15 16.65
N CYS A 117 0.16 2.47 15.74
CA CYS A 117 1.00 1.33 16.09
C CYS A 117 2.44 1.77 16.32
N THR A 118 3.01 1.43 17.48
CA THR A 118 4.41 1.75 17.82
C THR A 118 5.13 0.56 18.49
N CYS A 119 6.44 0.48 18.23
CA CYS A 119 7.30 -0.54 18.79
C CYS A 119 8.76 -0.07 18.89
N ASN A 120 9.12 0.63 19.98
CA ASN A 120 10.42 1.28 20.19
C ASN A 120 10.75 2.37 19.15
N ASP A 121 9.74 3.05 18.62
CA ASP A 121 9.86 4.06 17.57
C ASP A 121 8.85 5.21 17.71
N PHE A 122 8.26 5.37 18.88
CA PHE A 122 7.21 6.35 19.16
C PHE A 122 7.60 7.78 18.76
N ASP A 123 6.79 8.42 17.89
CA ASP A 123 6.91 9.82 17.48
C ASP A 123 5.62 10.59 17.89
N GLY A 124 5.67 11.21 19.07
CA GLY A 124 4.54 11.97 19.61
C GLY A 124 4.15 13.19 18.78
N GLU A 125 5.08 13.78 18.01
CA GLU A 125 4.76 14.92 17.12
C GLU A 125 3.95 14.44 15.91
N SER A 126 4.30 13.34 15.30
CA SER A 126 3.54 12.73 14.21
C SER A 126 2.12 12.37 14.65
N LEU A 127 1.99 11.74 15.83
CA LEU A 127 0.68 11.40 16.39
C LEU A 127 -0.14 12.65 16.73
N ARG A 128 0.44 13.66 17.37
CA ARG A 128 -0.25 14.92 17.72
C ARG A 128 -0.80 15.63 16.48
N ARG A 129 -0.07 15.58 15.37
CA ARG A 129 -0.52 16.15 14.09
C ARG A 129 -1.63 15.32 13.47
N SER A 130 -1.52 14.00 13.51
CA SER A 130 -2.52 13.06 12.97
C SER A 130 -3.84 13.07 13.73
N MET A 131 -3.81 13.36 15.06
CA MET A 131 -5.01 13.51 15.89
C MET A 131 -5.85 14.74 15.53
N ARG A 132 -5.31 15.73 14.80
CA ARG A 132 -6.04 16.95 14.42
C ARG A 132 -7.00 16.69 13.26
N GLN A 133 -7.94 15.76 13.45
CA GLN A 133 -8.95 15.45 12.44
C GLN A 133 -10.13 16.43 12.52
N THR A 134 -10.69 16.79 11.36
CA THR A 134 -11.92 17.61 11.27
C THR A 134 -13.19 16.79 11.52
N TYR A 135 -13.08 15.48 11.59
CA TYR A 135 -14.18 14.56 11.86
C TYR A 135 -14.34 14.36 13.38
N ALA A 136 -15.52 14.72 13.91
CA ALA A 136 -15.75 14.77 15.36
C ALA A 136 -15.88 13.38 16.03
N HIS A 137 -16.24 12.33 15.26
CA HIS A 137 -16.50 10.99 15.80
C HIS A 137 -15.29 10.06 15.63
N ALA A 138 -14.07 10.61 15.73
CA ALA A 138 -12.82 9.85 15.70
C ALA A 138 -12.24 9.69 17.10
N GLU A 139 -11.84 8.48 17.45
CA GLU A 139 -11.12 8.15 18.67
C GLU A 139 -9.74 7.59 18.34
N THR A 140 -8.70 8.06 19.03
CA THR A 140 -7.32 7.60 18.84
C THR A 140 -6.93 6.64 19.94
N VAL A 141 -6.30 5.53 19.58
CA VAL A 141 -5.75 4.53 20.51
C VAL A 141 -4.32 4.21 20.10
N ILE A 142 -3.39 4.25 21.04
CA ILE A 142 -2.00 3.82 20.85
C ILE A 142 -1.91 2.33 21.14
N LEU A 143 -1.48 1.56 20.16
CA LEU A 143 -1.15 0.14 20.29
C LEU A 143 0.36 0.02 20.49
N ASP A 144 0.81 -0.12 21.73
CA ASP A 144 2.22 -0.06 22.10
C ASP A 144 2.81 -1.45 22.38
N ASP A 145 3.63 -1.91 21.46
CA ASP A 145 4.45 -3.14 21.57
C ASP A 145 5.90 -2.86 21.98
N SER A 146 6.19 -1.69 22.51
CA SER A 146 7.56 -1.33 22.92
C SER A 146 8.09 -2.25 24.02
N SER A 147 9.32 -2.71 23.86
CA SER A 147 10.06 -3.48 24.87
C SER A 147 10.97 -2.61 25.74
N GLN A 148 11.46 -1.51 25.15
CA GLN A 148 12.42 -0.61 25.82
C GLN A 148 11.70 0.36 26.76
N PRO A 149 12.15 0.49 28.03
CA PRO A 149 11.52 1.36 29.03
C PRO A 149 11.42 2.83 28.59
N GLU A 150 12.43 3.32 27.89
CA GLU A 150 12.48 4.69 27.37
C GLU A 150 11.28 5.02 26.48
N TYR A 151 10.94 4.12 25.55
CA TYR A 151 9.81 4.33 24.65
C TYR A 151 8.47 4.19 25.37
N LYS A 152 8.36 3.24 26.30
CA LYS A 152 7.17 3.11 27.14
C LYS A 152 6.90 4.39 27.94
N GLU A 153 7.94 4.99 28.52
CA GLU A 153 7.81 6.25 29.27
C GLU A 153 7.39 7.41 28.35
N LYS A 154 7.94 7.50 27.12
CA LYS A 154 7.51 8.49 26.12
C LYS A 154 6.03 8.34 25.79
N VAL A 155 5.56 7.11 25.57
CA VAL A 155 4.14 6.81 25.31
C VAL A 155 3.27 7.20 26.51
N ASP A 156 3.68 6.81 27.72
CA ASP A 156 2.92 7.11 28.95
C ASP A 156 2.88 8.60 29.25
N ALA A 157 3.99 9.32 29.00
CA ALA A 157 4.02 10.78 29.15
C ALA A 157 3.07 11.46 28.16
N PHE A 158 3.07 11.03 26.91
CA PHE A 158 2.15 11.53 25.90
C PHE A 158 0.68 11.24 26.24
N ALA A 159 0.39 10.03 26.73
CA ALA A 159 -0.95 9.65 27.15
C ALA A 159 -1.45 10.47 28.34
N ARG A 160 -0.59 10.74 29.34
CA ARG A 160 -0.93 11.62 30.48
C ARG A 160 -1.23 13.06 30.02
N GLU A 161 -0.49 13.56 29.02
CA GLU A 161 -0.70 14.92 28.50
C GLU A 161 -1.98 15.06 27.66
N THR A 162 -2.27 14.07 26.83
CA THR A 162 -3.31 14.17 25.80
C THR A 162 -4.60 13.45 26.15
N GLY A 163 -4.59 12.57 27.15
CA GLY A 163 -5.71 11.69 27.50
C GLY A 163 -5.92 10.52 26.51
N VAL A 164 -5.00 10.32 25.55
CA VAL A 164 -5.10 9.21 24.58
C VAL A 164 -4.93 7.88 25.29
N ARG A 165 -5.77 6.94 24.94
CA ARG A 165 -5.73 5.58 25.45
C ARG A 165 -4.51 4.82 24.91
N VAL A 166 -3.85 4.07 25.79
CA VAL A 166 -2.76 3.15 25.45
C VAL A 166 -3.18 1.72 25.71
N VAL A 167 -2.92 0.85 24.75
CA VAL A 167 -3.15 -0.59 24.87
C VAL A 167 -1.82 -1.31 24.70
N ARG A 168 -1.51 -2.20 25.66
CA ARG A 168 -0.34 -3.06 25.65
C ARG A 168 -0.79 -4.50 25.86
N ARG A 169 -0.06 -5.43 25.27
CA ARG A 169 -0.31 -6.86 25.41
C ARG A 169 0.88 -7.56 26.08
N ALA A 170 0.65 -8.75 26.60
CA ALA A 170 1.69 -9.52 27.33
C ALA A 170 2.75 -10.10 26.38
N ASP A 171 2.37 -10.51 25.18
CA ASP A 171 3.27 -11.06 24.17
C ASP A 171 3.19 -10.27 22.86
N ARG A 172 4.19 -10.46 21.99
CA ARG A 172 4.27 -9.78 20.69
C ARG A 172 3.99 -10.72 19.51
N LYS A 173 3.23 -11.80 19.74
CA LYS A 173 2.90 -12.77 18.69
C LYS A 173 2.17 -12.06 17.53
N GLY A 174 2.59 -12.34 16.29
CA GLY A 174 2.03 -11.75 15.07
C GLY A 174 2.39 -10.27 14.88
N PHE A 175 3.39 -9.74 15.61
CA PHE A 175 3.92 -8.37 15.45
C PHE A 175 2.80 -7.31 15.38
N LYS A 176 2.88 -6.35 14.44
CA LYS A 176 1.90 -5.28 14.27
C LYS A 176 0.48 -5.83 14.02
N ALA A 177 0.34 -6.78 13.10
CA ALA A 177 -0.95 -7.42 12.78
C ALA A 177 -1.56 -8.09 14.00
N GLY A 178 -0.75 -8.85 14.77
CA GLY A 178 -1.18 -9.46 16.02
C GLY A 178 -1.60 -8.45 17.08
N ASN A 179 -0.96 -7.27 17.15
CA ASN A 179 -1.36 -6.20 18.06
C ASN A 179 -2.70 -5.59 17.66
N ILE A 180 -2.89 -5.31 16.39
CA ILE A 180 -4.17 -4.83 15.84
C ILE A 180 -5.27 -5.84 16.11
N ASN A 181 -5.05 -7.12 15.80
CA ASN A 181 -6.03 -8.19 16.05
C ASN A 181 -6.36 -8.32 17.53
N HIS A 182 -5.35 -8.30 18.41
CA HIS A 182 -5.57 -8.38 19.86
C HIS A 182 -6.53 -7.29 20.36
N PHE A 183 -6.37 -6.08 19.87
CA PHE A 183 -7.23 -4.96 20.26
C PHE A 183 -8.62 -5.06 19.61
N LEU A 184 -8.69 -5.20 18.28
CA LEU A 184 -9.96 -5.21 17.55
C LEU A 184 -10.86 -6.41 17.89
N GLN A 185 -10.26 -7.54 18.29
CA GLN A 185 -10.99 -8.76 18.70
C GLN A 185 -11.30 -8.79 20.20
N SER A 186 -10.90 -7.79 20.98
CA SER A 186 -11.26 -7.67 22.39
C SER A 186 -12.79 -7.53 22.56
N GLU A 187 -13.32 -8.04 23.67
CA GLU A 187 -14.78 -7.94 23.95
C GLU A 187 -15.29 -6.50 23.96
N GLU A 188 -14.47 -5.59 24.45
CA GLU A 188 -14.80 -4.18 24.51
C GLU A 188 -15.04 -3.60 23.11
N VAL A 189 -14.08 -3.82 22.17
CA VAL A 189 -14.19 -3.31 20.79
C VAL A 189 -15.29 -4.05 20.03
N ARG A 190 -15.46 -5.34 20.26
CA ARG A 190 -16.55 -6.12 19.64
C ARG A 190 -17.94 -5.61 20.04
N ARG A 191 -18.12 -5.16 21.28
CA ARG A 191 -19.39 -4.59 21.80
C ARG A 191 -19.58 -3.11 21.44
N SER A 192 -18.55 -2.45 20.93
CA SER A 192 -18.61 -1.06 20.53
C SER A 192 -19.29 -0.87 19.18
N ASP A 193 -19.66 0.35 18.85
CA ASP A 193 -20.35 0.75 17.62
C ASP A 193 -19.42 1.39 16.56
N TYR A 194 -18.12 1.12 16.61
CA TYR A 194 -17.19 1.59 15.59
C TYR A 194 -17.48 0.99 14.23
N GLY A 195 -17.63 1.86 13.22
CA GLY A 195 -17.87 1.45 11.84
C GLY A 195 -16.60 1.28 11.00
N TYR A 196 -15.54 2.00 11.38
CA TYR A 196 -14.30 2.06 10.60
C TYR A 196 -13.07 2.10 11.49
N VAL A 197 -11.95 1.62 10.93
CA VAL A 197 -10.64 1.60 11.59
C VAL A 197 -9.61 2.23 10.67
N VAL A 198 -8.84 3.18 11.17
CA VAL A 198 -7.66 3.76 10.51
C VAL A 198 -6.42 3.15 11.13
N ILE A 199 -5.47 2.71 10.31
CA ILE A 199 -4.20 2.13 10.75
C ILE A 199 -3.07 3.08 10.37
N LEU A 200 -2.27 3.48 11.36
CA LEU A 200 -1.15 4.40 11.23
C LEU A 200 0.12 3.78 11.79
N ASP A 201 1.24 4.06 11.16
CA ASP A 201 2.58 3.81 11.69
C ASP A 201 3.07 4.99 12.55
N SER A 202 4.10 4.75 13.34
CA SER A 202 4.62 5.69 14.33
C SER A 202 5.13 7.02 13.76
N ASP A 203 5.61 7.02 12.53
CA ASP A 203 6.15 8.19 11.84
C ASP A 203 5.19 8.82 10.82
N GLU A 204 3.97 8.28 10.72
CA GLU A 204 2.99 8.72 9.73
C GLU A 204 2.20 9.95 10.21
N ILE A 205 2.00 10.87 9.27
CA ILE A 205 1.18 12.06 9.49
C ILE A 205 0.07 12.07 8.44
N ILE A 206 -1.17 12.02 8.90
CA ILE A 206 -2.35 12.16 8.04
C ILE A 206 -2.88 13.60 8.06
N PRO A 207 -3.43 14.10 6.93
CA PRO A 207 -4.01 15.44 6.88
C PRO A 207 -5.30 15.52 7.73
N PRO A 208 -5.71 16.74 8.16
CA PRO A 208 -6.88 16.91 9.02
C PRO A 208 -8.20 16.42 8.42
N ASP A 209 -8.31 16.35 7.11
CA ASP A 209 -9.50 15.88 6.38
C ASP A 209 -9.41 14.42 5.93
N PHE A 210 -8.42 13.67 6.42
CA PHE A 210 -8.17 12.27 6.01
C PHE A 210 -9.41 11.39 6.21
N ILE A 211 -9.99 11.39 7.41
CA ILE A 211 -11.17 10.56 7.73
C ILE A 211 -12.35 10.96 6.85
N VAL A 212 -12.62 12.26 6.74
CA VAL A 212 -13.70 12.77 5.88
C VAL A 212 -13.51 12.35 4.43
N SER A 213 -12.28 12.44 3.92
CA SER A 213 -11.94 12.04 2.56
C SER A 213 -12.14 10.54 2.35
N CYS A 214 -11.75 9.68 3.30
CA CYS A 214 -11.97 8.25 3.24
C CYS A 214 -13.47 7.90 3.30
N LEU A 215 -14.24 8.53 4.19
CA LEU A 215 -15.68 8.31 4.32
C LEU A 215 -16.41 8.60 3.01
N ARG A 216 -16.02 9.64 2.27
CA ARG A 216 -16.60 9.93 0.94
C ARG A 216 -16.50 8.74 -0.02
N TYR A 217 -15.39 7.99 0.01
CA TYR A 217 -15.25 6.78 -0.81
C TYR A 217 -16.18 5.67 -0.35
N PHE A 218 -16.31 5.44 0.95
CA PHE A 218 -17.21 4.42 1.49
C PHE A 218 -18.68 4.71 1.22
N TYR A 219 -19.06 6.00 1.21
CA TYR A 219 -20.43 6.42 0.92
C TYR A 219 -20.72 6.58 -0.58
N ALA A 220 -19.70 6.89 -1.41
CA ALA A 220 -19.85 6.91 -2.85
C ALA A 220 -19.95 5.49 -3.46
N TYR A 221 -19.37 4.49 -2.80
CA TYR A 221 -19.31 3.12 -3.29
C TYR A 221 -19.56 2.12 -2.16
N GLU A 222 -20.70 1.44 -2.19
CA GLU A 222 -21.13 0.50 -1.16
C GLU A 222 -20.19 -0.71 -1.00
N ASN A 223 -19.53 -1.13 -2.06
CA ASN A 223 -18.64 -2.29 -2.11
C ASN A 223 -17.16 -1.98 -1.77
N VAL A 224 -16.89 -0.82 -1.18
CA VAL A 224 -15.53 -0.48 -0.74
C VAL A 224 -15.32 -1.00 0.68
N GLY A 225 -14.36 -1.91 0.85
CA GLY A 225 -13.92 -2.42 2.16
C GLY A 225 -12.70 -1.69 2.72
N ILE A 226 -11.80 -1.21 1.83
CA ILE A 226 -10.56 -0.51 2.21
C ILE A 226 -10.39 0.73 1.35
N VAL A 227 -9.99 1.84 1.98
CA VAL A 227 -9.48 3.04 1.32
C VAL A 227 -8.03 3.23 1.72
N GLN A 228 -7.12 3.11 0.76
CA GLN A 228 -5.69 3.31 0.94
C GLN A 228 -5.30 4.70 0.48
N ALA A 229 -4.67 5.49 1.37
CA ALA A 229 -4.16 6.80 1.00
C ALA A 229 -2.88 6.70 0.15
N ASN A 230 -2.62 7.77 -0.58
CA ASN A 230 -1.34 7.99 -1.26
C ASN A 230 -0.29 8.45 -0.23
N HIS A 231 0.86 7.79 -0.21
CA HIS A 231 1.97 8.18 0.65
C HIS A 231 2.86 9.20 -0.03
N VAL A 232 3.24 10.23 0.72
CA VAL A 232 4.14 11.28 0.27
C VAL A 232 5.27 11.42 1.28
N ALA A 233 6.51 11.28 0.84
CA ALA A 233 7.67 11.51 1.70
C ALA A 233 7.80 13.01 1.99
N THR A 234 7.84 13.39 3.27
CA THR A 234 7.85 14.80 3.70
C THR A 234 9.21 15.28 4.22
N ARG A 235 10.12 14.37 4.59
CA ARG A 235 11.41 14.68 5.19
C ARG A 235 12.56 14.51 4.19
N ASN A 236 12.75 15.49 3.31
CA ASN A 236 13.81 15.48 2.28
C ASN A 236 15.13 16.07 2.81
N ARG A 237 15.78 15.39 3.75
CA ARG A 237 16.98 15.92 4.43
C ARG A 237 18.28 15.77 3.62
N ASN A 238 18.36 14.79 2.72
CA ASN A 238 19.56 14.52 1.93
C ASN A 238 19.25 14.16 0.48
N PHE A 239 20.29 14.02 -0.35
CA PHE A 239 20.15 13.71 -1.77
C PHE A 239 19.45 12.35 -2.02
N PHE A 240 19.77 11.33 -1.24
CA PHE A 240 19.14 10.03 -1.35
C PHE A 240 17.63 10.11 -1.10
N MET A 241 17.21 10.78 -0.02
CA MET A 241 15.79 10.96 0.30
C MET A 241 15.03 11.74 -0.79
N LYS A 242 15.69 12.74 -1.41
CA LYS A 242 15.09 13.48 -2.55
C LYS A 242 14.84 12.57 -3.75
N LEU A 243 15.81 11.72 -4.12
CA LEU A 243 15.65 10.75 -5.20
C LEU A 243 14.58 9.71 -4.88
N PHE A 244 14.58 9.19 -3.67
CA PHE A 244 13.56 8.25 -3.19
C PHE A 244 12.16 8.87 -3.26
N HIS A 245 12.02 10.13 -2.84
CA HIS A 245 10.76 10.88 -2.91
C HIS A 245 10.23 11.00 -4.36
N ILE A 246 11.10 11.26 -5.34
CA ILE A 246 10.71 11.31 -6.75
C ILE A 246 10.12 9.95 -7.17
N GLY A 247 10.76 8.85 -6.79
CA GLY A 247 10.27 7.49 -7.05
C GLY A 247 8.91 7.22 -6.42
N VAL A 248 8.75 7.52 -5.14
CA VAL A 248 7.47 7.35 -4.42
C VAL A 248 6.36 8.18 -5.06
N ASN A 249 6.61 9.47 -5.32
CA ASN A 249 5.59 10.38 -5.87
C ASN A 249 5.12 10.00 -7.28
N SER A 250 5.99 9.38 -8.08
CA SER A 250 5.58 8.89 -9.41
C SER A 250 4.83 7.56 -9.34
N HIS A 251 5.19 6.69 -8.39
CA HIS A 251 4.61 5.36 -8.23
C HIS A 251 3.11 5.38 -7.91
N TRP A 252 2.68 6.24 -6.98
CA TRP A 252 1.30 6.28 -6.52
C TRP A 252 0.30 6.67 -7.61
N PRO A 253 0.44 7.81 -8.31
CA PRO A 253 -0.54 8.21 -9.30
C PRO A 253 -0.56 7.30 -10.53
N THR A 254 0.55 6.66 -10.88
CA THR A 254 0.66 5.81 -12.07
C THR A 254 0.36 4.35 -11.75
N TYR A 255 1.24 3.70 -10.99
CA TYR A 255 1.20 2.27 -10.76
C TYR A 255 0.02 1.84 -9.89
N GLN A 256 -0.20 2.49 -8.73
CA GLN A 256 -1.31 2.11 -7.84
C GLN A 256 -2.67 2.44 -8.46
N THR A 257 -2.78 3.56 -9.18
CA THR A 257 -4.00 3.93 -9.90
C THR A 257 -4.31 2.93 -11.01
N MET A 258 -3.29 2.43 -11.73
CA MET A 258 -3.44 1.38 -12.73
C MET A 258 -3.92 0.07 -12.10
N LYS A 259 -3.30 -0.37 -11.00
CA LYS A 259 -3.72 -1.55 -10.24
C LYS A 259 -5.17 -1.41 -9.74
N HIS A 260 -5.52 -0.23 -9.21
CA HIS A 260 -6.88 0.02 -8.74
C HIS A 260 -7.92 -0.11 -9.85
N ASN A 261 -7.66 0.39 -11.06
CA ASN A 261 -8.64 0.38 -12.13
C ASN A 261 -8.71 -0.92 -12.93
N TYR A 262 -7.62 -1.64 -13.09
CA TYR A 262 -7.53 -2.80 -13.99
C TYR A 262 -7.02 -4.09 -13.34
N GLY A 263 -6.41 -4.00 -12.19
CA GLY A 263 -5.85 -5.14 -11.48
C GLY A 263 -6.39 -5.29 -10.07
N PHE A 264 -5.50 -5.59 -9.15
CA PHE A 264 -5.73 -5.71 -7.73
C PHE A 264 -4.88 -4.68 -6.97
N SER A 265 -5.53 -3.77 -6.27
CA SER A 265 -4.89 -2.85 -5.32
C SER A 265 -5.06 -3.39 -3.93
N SER A 266 -3.96 -3.64 -3.24
CA SER A 266 -3.94 -4.06 -1.84
C SER A 266 -3.76 -2.87 -0.91
N MET A 267 -4.09 -3.06 0.34
CA MET A 267 -3.60 -2.24 1.44
C MET A 267 -2.07 -2.35 1.52
N LEU A 268 -1.40 -1.32 2.00
CA LEU A 268 0.06 -1.24 2.13
C LEU A 268 0.49 -1.06 3.60
N GLY A 269 -0.22 -1.71 4.51
CA GLY A 269 0.10 -1.84 5.92
C GLY A 269 -0.26 -0.64 6.80
N HIS A 270 -0.31 0.57 6.26
CA HIS A 270 -0.61 1.80 7.01
C HIS A 270 -1.21 2.90 6.11
N GLY A 271 -1.65 4.01 6.68
CA GLY A 271 -2.32 5.08 5.93
C GLY A 271 -3.59 4.60 5.24
N ALA A 272 -4.28 3.66 5.85
CA ALA A 272 -5.47 3.04 5.30
C ALA A 272 -6.64 3.10 6.29
N MET A 273 -7.85 3.26 5.74
CA MET A 273 -9.09 3.13 6.48
C MET A 273 -9.86 1.90 6.02
N ILE A 274 -10.28 1.08 6.96
CA ILE A 274 -10.93 -0.22 6.73
C ILE A 274 -12.34 -0.18 7.29
N ARG A 275 -13.31 -0.71 6.55
CA ARG A 275 -14.66 -0.96 7.07
C ARG A 275 -14.60 -2.13 8.04
N ARG A 276 -15.05 -1.92 9.28
CA ARG A 276 -15.02 -2.93 10.34
C ARG A 276 -15.70 -4.24 9.94
N GLU A 277 -16.89 -4.17 9.36
CA GLU A 277 -17.64 -5.34 8.90
C GLU A 277 -16.81 -6.22 7.95
N CYS A 278 -16.09 -5.59 7.00
CA CYS A 278 -15.24 -6.33 6.07
C CYS A 278 -14.02 -6.97 6.77
N TYR A 279 -13.42 -6.26 7.74
CA TYR A 279 -12.33 -6.81 8.56
C TYR A 279 -12.79 -8.03 9.36
N GLU A 280 -13.99 -7.97 9.96
CA GLU A 280 -14.57 -9.07 10.74
C GLU A 280 -14.93 -10.27 9.85
N GLN A 281 -15.51 -10.04 8.67
CA GLN A 281 -15.82 -11.08 7.68
C GLN A 281 -14.57 -11.80 7.16
N ALA A 282 -13.46 -11.08 7.02
CA ALA A 282 -12.16 -11.65 6.63
C ALA A 282 -11.48 -12.42 7.78
N GLY A 283 -12.01 -12.35 9.02
CA GLY A 283 -11.41 -13.00 10.19
C GLY A 283 -10.24 -12.25 10.81
N GLY A 284 -9.97 -11.01 10.40
CA GLY A 284 -8.86 -10.20 10.85
C GLY A 284 -7.60 -10.34 10.00
N PHE A 285 -6.49 -9.75 10.46
CA PHE A 285 -5.18 -9.92 9.80
C PHE A 285 -4.68 -11.36 9.98
N PRO A 286 -4.29 -12.06 8.91
CA PRO A 286 -3.67 -13.38 9.02
C PRO A 286 -2.26 -13.30 9.63
N ASP A 287 -1.83 -14.36 10.31
CA ASP A 287 -0.48 -14.48 10.91
C ASP A 287 0.55 -14.86 9.82
N LEU A 288 0.81 -13.94 8.91
CA LEU A 288 1.71 -14.08 7.77
C LEU A 288 2.58 -12.82 7.62
N VAL A 289 3.71 -12.94 6.90
CA VAL A 289 4.66 -11.81 6.71
C VAL A 289 4.06 -10.64 5.91
N ALA A 290 3.12 -10.92 5.00
CA ALA A 290 2.44 -9.90 4.17
C ALA A 290 0.95 -9.87 4.53
N GLU A 291 0.67 -9.62 5.80
CA GLU A 291 -0.67 -9.67 6.39
C GLU A 291 -1.66 -8.69 5.75
N ASP A 292 -1.17 -7.52 5.33
CA ASP A 292 -1.93 -6.47 4.65
C ASP A 292 -2.39 -6.88 3.25
N LEU A 293 -1.49 -7.51 2.49
CA LEU A 293 -1.81 -8.07 1.19
C LEU A 293 -2.81 -9.23 1.34
N CYS A 294 -2.58 -10.14 2.30
CA CYS A 294 -3.44 -11.28 2.54
C CYS A 294 -4.84 -10.85 2.98
N LEU A 295 -4.95 -9.92 3.94
CA LEU A 295 -6.24 -9.32 4.32
C LEU A 295 -6.96 -8.73 3.11
N SER A 296 -6.24 -8.01 2.26
CA SER A 296 -6.82 -7.39 1.05
C SER A 296 -7.33 -8.43 0.05
N ILE A 297 -6.72 -9.61 -0.02
CA ILE A 297 -7.17 -10.72 -0.87
C ILE A 297 -8.45 -11.34 -0.28
N GLU A 298 -8.51 -11.57 1.02
CA GLU A 298 -9.70 -12.12 1.70
C GLU A 298 -10.92 -11.19 1.61
N MET A 299 -10.69 -9.88 1.60
CA MET A 299 -11.75 -8.87 1.48
C MET A 299 -12.25 -8.63 0.04
N ARG A 300 -11.73 -9.34 -0.97
CA ARG A 300 -12.09 -9.21 -2.38
C ARG A 300 -13.33 -10.05 -2.74
#